data_f3dc077e12407ad268afe1b3b2cd4fba
#
_entry.id   f3dc077e12407ad268afe1b3b2cd4fba
#
_cell.length_a   1.000
_cell.length_b   1.000
_cell.length_c   1.000
_cell.angle_alpha   90.00
_cell.angle_beta   90.00
_cell.angle_gamma   90.00
#
_symmetry.space_group_name_H-M   'P 1'
#
loop_
_entity.id
_entity.type
_entity.pdbx_description
1 polymer ?
#
loop_
_entity_poly.entity_id
_entity_poly.type
_entity_poly.pdbx_seq_one_letter_code
_entity_poly.pdbx_strand_id
1 'polypeptide(L)'
;VSGINRYNGKYYFSVNIPPQLAAGNALPGMAKKAVEMLLKPQWAGKLVFELAETIDVTKDPNIPVTLQRLRAEGCRLFLDDCFSRHYAMLPIRQINFDGLKLDRDIVEHFVANDNDNSIIKAIQIYSDMTGRECVAEGVDSEEKFEKLVALGVKRFQGYYLSRAVKEDELDRMVRLFS
;
A
#
# COMPACT_ATOMS: atom_id res chain seq x y z
N VAL A 1 -8.26 6.71 -11.29
CA VAL A 1 -8.69 6.15 -12.58
C VAL A 1 -8.01 6.83 -13.75
N SER A 2 -8.05 8.18 -13.84
CA SER A 2 -7.44 8.92 -14.96
C SER A 2 -5.96 8.54 -15.17
N GLY A 3 -5.15 8.50 -14.12
CA GLY A 3 -3.76 8.09 -14.18
C GLY A 3 -3.56 6.64 -14.66
N ILE A 4 -4.40 5.71 -14.21
CA ILE A 4 -4.34 4.31 -14.67
C ILE A 4 -4.56 4.25 -16.19
N ASN A 5 -5.58 4.94 -16.68
CA ASN A 5 -5.91 5.01 -18.10
C ASN A 5 -4.80 5.71 -18.90
N ARG A 6 -4.31 6.86 -18.41
CA ARG A 6 -3.25 7.67 -19.04
C ARG A 6 -1.96 6.88 -19.27
N TYR A 7 -1.59 6.02 -18.32
CA TYR A 7 -0.38 5.20 -18.41
C TYR A 7 -0.64 3.75 -18.85
N ASN A 8 -1.77 3.47 -19.50
CA ASN A 8 -2.12 2.16 -20.04
C ASN A 8 -2.01 1.01 -19.03
N GLY A 9 -2.36 1.26 -17.75
CA GLY A 9 -2.26 0.27 -16.69
C GLY A 9 -0.83 -0.13 -16.29
N LYS A 10 0.20 0.60 -16.72
CA LYS A 10 1.61 0.32 -16.35
C LYS A 10 1.82 0.49 -14.85
N TYR A 11 1.24 1.54 -14.25
CA TYR A 11 1.40 1.87 -12.82
C TYR A 11 0.11 1.61 -12.06
N TYR A 12 0.23 1.33 -10.77
CA TYR A 12 -0.91 1.36 -9.86
C TYR A 12 -1.02 2.72 -9.18
N PHE A 13 -2.20 3.03 -8.71
CA PHE A 13 -2.50 4.22 -7.94
C PHE A 13 -3.23 3.81 -6.67
N SER A 14 -2.74 4.29 -5.55
CA SER A 14 -3.33 4.00 -4.25
C SER A 14 -4.15 5.17 -3.72
N VAL A 15 -5.13 4.83 -2.89
CA VAL A 15 -6.02 5.78 -2.23
C VAL A 15 -6.19 5.35 -0.78
N ASN A 16 -5.89 6.26 0.14
CA ASN A 16 -6.13 6.06 1.57
C ASN A 16 -7.63 6.01 1.87
N ILE A 17 -8.04 4.99 2.62
CA ILE A 17 -9.43 4.80 3.04
C ILE A 17 -9.57 5.04 4.54
N PRO A 18 -10.24 6.12 4.94
CA PRO A 18 -10.56 6.34 6.34
C PRO A 18 -11.43 5.20 6.91
N PRO A 19 -11.23 4.81 8.19
CA PRO A 19 -12.00 3.73 8.80
C PRO A 19 -13.53 3.91 8.67
N GLN A 20 -14.03 5.14 8.79
CA GLN A 20 -15.45 5.46 8.66
C GLN A 20 -16.00 5.14 7.26
N LEU A 21 -15.18 5.31 6.22
CA LEU A 21 -15.57 4.97 4.84
C LEU A 21 -15.54 3.45 4.62
N ALA A 22 -14.58 2.75 5.24
CA ALA A 22 -14.50 1.29 5.19
C ALA A 22 -15.71 0.62 5.89
N ALA A 23 -16.22 1.23 6.99
CA ALA A 23 -17.40 0.78 7.70
C ALA A 23 -18.72 1.14 6.96
N GLY A 24 -18.67 2.10 6.05
CA GLY A 24 -19.83 2.60 5.31
C GLY A 24 -20.18 1.77 4.07
N ASN A 25 -21.43 1.91 3.61
CA ASN A 25 -21.92 1.19 2.43
C ASN A 25 -21.57 1.86 1.08
N ALA A 26 -21.01 3.07 1.10
CA ALA A 26 -20.75 3.85 -0.13
C ALA A 26 -19.52 3.36 -0.92
N LEU A 27 -18.48 2.93 -0.21
CA LEU A 27 -17.18 2.61 -0.81
C LEU A 27 -17.25 1.52 -1.90
N PRO A 28 -17.99 0.40 -1.74
CA PRO A 28 -18.10 -0.60 -2.81
C PRO A 28 -18.72 -0.04 -4.09
N GLY A 29 -19.75 0.80 -3.96
CA GLY A 29 -20.37 1.46 -5.12
C GLY A 29 -19.44 2.45 -5.82
N MET A 30 -18.61 3.17 -5.06
CA MET A 30 -17.59 4.07 -5.60
C MET A 30 -16.49 3.29 -6.33
N ALA A 31 -16.02 2.20 -5.75
CA ALA A 31 -15.01 1.32 -6.36
C ALA A 31 -15.50 0.71 -7.67
N LYS A 32 -16.74 0.18 -7.67
CA LYS A 32 -17.38 -0.35 -8.88
C LYS A 32 -17.40 0.70 -10.00
N LYS A 33 -17.90 1.91 -9.71
CA LYS A 33 -17.92 3.01 -10.70
C LYS A 33 -16.50 3.36 -11.19
N ALA A 34 -15.51 3.37 -10.28
CA ALA A 34 -14.12 3.64 -10.65
C ALA A 34 -13.58 2.56 -11.60
N VAL A 35 -13.89 1.28 -11.36
CA VAL A 35 -13.50 0.17 -12.23
C VAL A 35 -14.20 0.25 -13.59
N GLU A 36 -15.50 0.59 -13.63
CA GLU A 36 -16.26 0.80 -14.87
C GLU A 36 -15.70 1.94 -15.74
N MET A 37 -15.01 2.91 -15.14
CA MET A 37 -14.34 4.00 -15.87
C MET A 37 -12.95 3.62 -16.41
N LEU A 38 -12.43 2.43 -16.11
CA LEU A 38 -11.16 1.96 -16.68
C LEU A 38 -11.35 1.57 -18.15
N LEU A 39 -10.37 1.94 -18.99
CA LEU A 39 -10.38 1.57 -20.41
C LEU A 39 -10.28 0.05 -20.62
N LYS A 40 -9.72 -0.67 -19.65
CA LYS A 40 -9.62 -2.13 -19.67
C LYS A 40 -9.94 -2.70 -18.29
N PRO A 41 -10.92 -3.61 -18.16
CA PRO A 41 -11.33 -4.18 -16.87
C PRO A 41 -10.18 -4.86 -16.11
N GLN A 42 -9.24 -5.49 -16.82
CA GLN A 42 -8.07 -6.14 -16.21
C GLN A 42 -7.13 -5.17 -15.46
N TRP A 43 -7.32 -3.86 -15.61
CA TRP A 43 -6.57 -2.85 -14.86
C TRP A 43 -7.16 -2.55 -13.47
N ALA A 44 -8.25 -3.18 -13.07
CA ALA A 44 -8.84 -3.00 -11.73
C ALA A 44 -7.80 -3.21 -10.60
N GLY A 45 -6.90 -4.20 -10.74
CA GLY A 45 -5.79 -4.43 -9.81
C GLY A 45 -4.72 -3.32 -9.77
N LYS A 46 -4.84 -2.28 -10.60
CA LYS A 46 -4.03 -1.06 -10.54
C LYS A 46 -4.64 0.01 -9.63
N LEU A 47 -5.88 -0.17 -9.21
CA LEU A 47 -6.51 0.63 -8.17
C LEU A 47 -6.30 -0.07 -6.82
N VAL A 48 -5.52 0.56 -5.95
CA VAL A 48 -5.14 0.05 -4.63
C VAL A 48 -5.84 0.88 -3.56
N PHE A 49 -6.44 0.22 -2.59
CA PHE A 49 -7.01 0.86 -1.41
C PHE A 49 -6.09 0.61 -0.21
N GLU A 50 -5.64 1.67 0.43
CA GLU A 50 -4.78 1.63 1.60
C GLU A 50 -5.61 1.81 2.87
N LEU A 51 -5.47 0.88 3.80
CA LEU A 51 -6.17 0.89 5.08
C LEU A 51 -5.15 0.99 6.21
N ALA A 52 -5.33 1.96 7.09
CA ALA A 52 -4.46 2.12 8.25
C ALA A 52 -4.54 0.90 9.18
N GLU A 53 -3.42 0.53 9.82
CA GLU A 53 -3.33 -0.56 10.80
C GLU A 53 -4.32 -0.40 11.97
N THR A 54 -4.74 0.83 12.26
CA THR A 54 -5.71 1.16 13.31
C THR A 54 -7.13 0.66 13.04
N ILE A 55 -7.40 0.14 11.83
CA ILE A 55 -8.72 -0.37 11.48
C ILE A 55 -9.01 -1.65 12.28
N ASP A 56 -9.98 -1.57 13.18
CA ASP A 56 -10.42 -2.72 13.97
C ASP A 56 -11.61 -3.41 13.30
N VAL A 57 -11.29 -4.44 12.53
CA VAL A 57 -12.28 -5.22 11.78
C VAL A 57 -13.23 -6.03 12.67
N THR A 58 -12.93 -6.13 13.96
CA THR A 58 -13.79 -6.84 14.93
C THR A 58 -14.90 -5.95 15.46
N LYS A 59 -14.71 -4.63 15.43
CA LYS A 59 -15.67 -3.65 15.96
C LYS A 59 -16.83 -3.38 15.03
N ASP A 60 -16.63 -3.51 13.72
CA ASP A 60 -17.70 -3.28 12.74
C ASP A 60 -17.75 -4.42 11.71
N PRO A 61 -18.81 -5.24 11.74
CA PRO A 61 -18.96 -6.38 10.83
C PRO A 61 -19.11 -5.98 9.35
N ASN A 62 -19.37 -4.69 9.04
CA ASN A 62 -19.47 -4.22 7.68
C ASN A 62 -18.08 -4.09 7.03
N ILE A 63 -17.01 -3.85 7.80
CA ILE A 63 -15.67 -3.65 7.27
C ILE A 63 -15.22 -4.87 6.46
N PRO A 64 -15.20 -6.11 6.99
CA PRO A 64 -14.81 -7.28 6.20
C PRO A 64 -15.64 -7.46 4.93
N VAL A 65 -16.95 -7.19 5.01
CA VAL A 65 -17.86 -7.28 3.86
C VAL A 65 -17.51 -6.25 2.80
N THR A 66 -17.27 -5.01 3.20
CA THR A 66 -16.83 -3.91 2.30
C THR A 66 -15.53 -4.29 1.60
N LEU A 67 -14.52 -4.75 2.34
CA LEU A 67 -13.22 -5.13 1.78
C LEU A 67 -13.32 -6.32 0.80
N GLN A 68 -14.16 -7.30 1.13
CA GLN A 68 -14.43 -8.42 0.22
C GLN A 68 -15.08 -7.94 -1.09
N ARG A 69 -16.00 -6.98 -1.03
CA ARG A 69 -16.62 -6.38 -2.23
C ARG A 69 -15.61 -5.61 -3.08
N LEU A 70 -14.69 -4.85 -2.47
CA LEU A 70 -13.60 -4.19 -3.20
C LEU A 70 -12.74 -5.21 -3.98
N ARG A 71 -12.40 -6.32 -3.35
CA ARG A 71 -11.66 -7.40 -3.99
C ARG A 71 -12.45 -8.08 -5.11
N ALA A 72 -13.76 -8.22 -4.95
CA ALA A 72 -14.63 -8.78 -5.98
C ALA A 72 -14.68 -7.91 -7.25
N GLU A 73 -14.49 -6.58 -7.11
CA GLU A 73 -14.31 -5.66 -8.24
C GLU A 73 -12.88 -5.73 -8.85
N GLY A 74 -12.01 -6.59 -8.33
CA GLY A 74 -10.63 -6.76 -8.80
C GLY A 74 -9.63 -5.74 -8.24
N CYS A 75 -10.04 -4.88 -7.30
CA CYS A 75 -9.16 -3.93 -6.64
C CYS A 75 -8.23 -4.62 -5.64
N ARG A 76 -7.07 -4.02 -5.37
CA ARG A 76 -6.13 -4.52 -4.36
C ARG A 76 -6.27 -3.76 -3.05
N LEU A 77 -5.93 -4.44 -1.95
CA LEU A 77 -5.95 -3.88 -0.60
C LEU A 77 -4.54 -3.90 -0.02
N PHE A 78 -4.07 -2.76 0.44
CA PHE A 78 -2.81 -2.65 1.18
C PHE A 78 -3.09 -2.26 2.62
N LEU A 79 -2.33 -2.85 3.54
CA LEU A 79 -2.32 -2.42 4.93
C LEU A 79 -1.22 -1.36 5.09
N ASP A 80 -1.61 -0.17 5.54
CA ASP A 80 -0.75 0.99 5.74
C ASP A 80 -0.28 1.10 7.19
N ASP A 81 0.84 1.80 7.41
CA ASP A 81 1.46 2.05 8.71
C ASP A 81 1.75 0.77 9.53
N CYS A 82 2.11 -0.34 8.84
CA CYS A 82 2.40 -1.61 9.52
C CYS A 82 3.55 -1.46 10.50
N PHE A 83 3.32 -1.94 11.73
CA PHE A 83 4.29 -1.91 12.83
C PHE A 83 4.57 -0.50 13.38
N SER A 84 3.62 0.40 13.25
CA SER A 84 3.62 1.64 14.02
C SER A 84 3.62 1.31 15.52
N ARG A 85 4.10 2.26 16.35
CA ARG A 85 4.36 2.04 17.79
C ARG A 85 3.15 1.55 18.61
N HIS A 86 1.96 1.49 18.03
CA HIS A 86 0.72 1.33 18.80
C HIS A 86 -0.07 0.06 18.49
N TYR A 87 0.25 -0.73 17.46
CA TYR A 87 -0.62 -1.82 17.04
C TYR A 87 0.14 -3.09 16.66
N ALA A 88 -0.45 -4.23 16.99
CA ALA A 88 0.06 -5.55 16.68
C ALA A 88 -0.62 -6.11 15.41
N MET A 89 0.00 -7.06 14.75
CA MET A 89 -0.34 -7.73 13.47
C MET A 89 -1.77 -8.32 13.34
N LEU A 90 -2.77 -7.84 14.09
CA LEU A 90 -4.12 -8.39 14.09
C LEU A 90 -4.83 -8.32 12.72
N PRO A 91 -4.80 -7.22 11.97
CA PRO A 91 -5.51 -7.13 10.71
C PRO A 91 -5.01 -8.14 9.66
N ILE A 92 -3.71 -8.46 9.65
CA ILE A 92 -3.11 -9.38 8.68
C ILE A 92 -3.67 -10.80 8.78
N ARG A 93 -4.10 -11.22 9.97
CA ARG A 93 -4.69 -12.54 10.20
C ARG A 93 -6.15 -12.64 9.75
N GLN A 94 -6.85 -11.52 9.73
CA GLN A 94 -8.29 -11.46 9.49
C GLN A 94 -8.64 -11.02 8.08
N ILE A 95 -7.78 -10.22 7.46
CA ILE A 95 -7.98 -9.67 6.12
C ILE A 95 -6.84 -10.15 5.21
N ASN A 96 -7.22 -10.60 4.03
CA ASN A 96 -6.25 -10.95 3.00
C ASN A 96 -5.80 -9.68 2.25
N PHE A 97 -4.74 -9.04 2.71
CA PHE A 97 -4.11 -7.92 2.03
C PHE A 97 -3.22 -8.39 0.88
N ASP A 98 -3.15 -7.60 -0.19
CA ASP A 98 -2.26 -7.83 -1.34
C ASP A 98 -0.88 -7.20 -1.13
N GLY A 99 -0.77 -6.26 -0.18
CA GLY A 99 0.48 -5.61 0.19
C GLY A 99 0.49 -5.07 1.61
N LEU A 100 1.69 -4.87 2.12
CA LEU A 100 1.99 -4.30 3.43
C LEU A 100 2.93 -3.11 3.24
N LYS A 101 2.62 -1.98 3.87
CA LYS A 101 3.48 -0.78 3.86
C LYS A 101 4.12 -0.64 5.23
N LEU A 102 5.45 -0.68 5.27
CA LEU A 102 6.22 -0.47 6.49
C LEU A 102 6.09 0.98 6.92
N ASP A 103 5.72 1.18 8.18
CA ASP A 103 5.63 2.50 8.78
C ASP A 103 6.96 3.26 8.67
N ARG A 104 6.85 4.57 8.48
CA ARG A 104 8.02 5.46 8.37
C ARG A 104 8.92 5.37 9.61
N ASP A 105 8.36 5.24 10.82
CA ASP A 105 9.14 5.21 12.07
C ASP A 105 10.12 4.03 12.08
N ILE A 106 9.69 2.83 11.65
CA ILE A 106 10.58 1.66 11.60
C ILE A 106 11.67 1.85 10.54
N VAL A 107 11.31 2.44 9.38
CA VAL A 107 12.25 2.73 8.30
C VAL A 107 13.22 3.87 8.68
N GLU A 108 12.83 4.77 9.59
CA GLU A 108 13.70 5.84 10.06
C GLU A 108 14.86 5.32 10.91
N HIS A 109 14.61 4.30 11.74
CA HIS A 109 15.55 3.87 12.78
C HIS A 109 16.30 2.58 12.47
N PHE A 110 15.86 1.75 11.51
CA PHE A 110 16.39 0.39 11.27
C PHE A 110 17.89 0.34 10.94
N VAL A 111 18.47 1.42 10.44
CA VAL A 111 19.90 1.48 10.10
C VAL A 111 20.78 1.37 11.35
N ALA A 112 20.32 1.93 12.48
CA ALA A 112 21.01 1.94 13.76
C ALA A 112 20.36 1.03 14.81
N ASN A 113 19.26 0.36 14.49
CA ASN A 113 18.48 -0.47 15.39
C ASN A 113 18.32 -1.89 14.82
N ASP A 114 19.03 -2.84 15.41
CA ASP A 114 19.02 -4.25 14.99
C ASP A 114 17.63 -4.90 15.12
N ASN A 115 16.80 -4.46 16.07
CA ASN A 115 15.45 -4.97 16.21
C ASN A 115 14.57 -4.54 15.04
N ASP A 116 14.61 -3.26 14.66
CA ASP A 116 13.86 -2.74 13.52
C ASP A 116 14.31 -3.39 12.22
N ASN A 117 15.63 -3.57 12.06
CA ASN A 117 16.21 -4.30 10.93
C ASN A 117 15.65 -5.73 10.85
N SER A 118 15.63 -6.44 11.99
CA SER A 118 15.13 -7.82 12.08
C SER A 118 13.62 -7.90 11.78
N ILE A 119 12.85 -6.92 12.22
CA ILE A 119 11.40 -6.83 11.93
C ILE A 119 11.17 -6.63 10.44
N ILE A 120 11.87 -5.67 9.80
CA ILE A 120 11.76 -5.44 8.35
C ILE A 120 12.07 -6.72 7.58
N LYS A 121 13.15 -7.40 7.94
CA LYS A 121 13.53 -8.67 7.31
C LYS A 121 12.46 -9.75 7.49
N ALA A 122 11.88 -9.87 8.68
CA ALA A 122 10.81 -10.85 8.95
C ALA A 122 9.55 -10.56 8.12
N ILE A 123 9.18 -9.27 8.00
CA ILE A 123 8.03 -8.84 7.18
C ILE A 123 8.28 -9.13 5.69
N GLN A 124 9.49 -8.84 5.22
CA GLN A 124 9.86 -9.12 3.83
C GLN A 124 9.77 -10.62 3.53
N ILE A 125 10.31 -11.48 4.41
CA ILE A 125 10.20 -12.94 4.28
C ILE A 125 8.72 -13.38 4.27
N TYR A 126 7.92 -12.86 5.20
CA TYR A 126 6.49 -13.14 5.25
C TYR A 126 5.78 -12.74 3.95
N SER A 127 6.11 -11.57 3.41
CA SER A 127 5.55 -11.06 2.16
C SER A 127 5.90 -11.97 0.98
N ASP A 128 7.16 -12.37 0.86
CA ASP A 128 7.63 -13.30 -0.19
C ASP A 128 6.94 -14.68 -0.08
N MET A 129 6.82 -15.24 1.14
CA MET A 129 6.16 -16.54 1.38
C MET A 129 4.66 -16.52 1.07
N THR A 130 4.01 -15.37 1.21
CA THR A 130 2.56 -15.21 1.02
C THR A 130 2.18 -14.58 -0.32
N GLY A 131 3.18 -14.24 -1.17
CA GLY A 131 2.97 -13.58 -2.45
C GLY A 131 2.45 -12.14 -2.33
N ARG A 132 2.71 -11.49 -1.18
CA ARG A 132 2.31 -10.10 -0.92
C ARG A 132 3.42 -9.13 -1.30
N GLU A 133 3.03 -7.90 -1.64
CA GLU A 133 4.00 -6.82 -1.82
C GLU A 133 4.40 -6.24 -0.46
N CYS A 134 5.69 -5.90 -0.30
CA CYS A 134 6.20 -5.12 0.82
C CYS A 134 6.70 -3.78 0.28
N VAL A 135 6.21 -2.67 0.84
CA VAL A 135 6.59 -1.31 0.48
C VAL A 135 7.23 -0.64 1.68
N ALA A 136 8.45 -0.15 1.54
CA ALA A 136 9.10 0.66 2.58
C ALA A 136 8.76 2.13 2.38
N GLU A 137 8.22 2.77 3.43
CA GLU A 137 7.90 4.19 3.42
C GLU A 137 8.98 5.03 4.11
N GLY A 138 9.02 6.33 3.79
CA GLY A 138 9.94 7.26 4.44
C GLY A 138 11.41 7.07 4.05
N VAL A 139 11.69 6.44 2.90
CA VAL A 139 13.06 6.32 2.39
C VAL A 139 13.55 7.69 1.96
N ASP A 140 14.48 8.28 2.71
CA ASP A 140 14.97 9.66 2.55
C ASP A 140 16.46 9.75 2.21
N SER A 141 17.20 8.62 2.19
CA SER A 141 18.62 8.57 1.89
C SER A 141 19.00 7.34 1.09
N GLU A 142 20.14 7.43 0.39
CA GLU A 142 20.74 6.34 -0.36
C GLU A 142 21.09 5.17 0.57
N GLU A 143 21.66 5.45 1.74
CA GLU A 143 22.01 4.43 2.72
C GLU A 143 20.80 3.57 3.12
N LYS A 144 19.64 4.21 3.43
CA LYS A 144 18.42 3.48 3.75
C LYS A 144 17.95 2.65 2.57
N PHE A 145 17.98 3.24 1.37
CA PHE A 145 17.57 2.55 0.15
C PHE A 145 18.41 1.29 -0.09
N GLU A 146 19.74 1.40 -0.06
CA GLU A 146 20.64 0.26 -0.28
C GLU A 146 20.47 -0.84 0.77
N LYS A 147 20.35 -0.48 2.05
CA LYS A 147 20.12 -1.43 3.13
C LYS A 147 18.77 -2.15 2.99
N LEU A 148 17.69 -1.44 2.61
CA LEU A 148 16.40 -2.06 2.35
C LEU A 148 16.44 -3.02 1.16
N VAL A 149 17.16 -2.64 0.08
CA VAL A 149 17.40 -3.54 -1.06
C VAL A 149 18.15 -4.80 -0.60
N ALA A 150 19.17 -4.67 0.25
CA ALA A 150 19.91 -5.80 0.79
C ALA A 150 19.03 -6.72 1.68
N LEU A 151 17.99 -6.18 2.33
CA LEU A 151 16.97 -6.95 3.07
C LEU A 151 15.95 -7.62 2.14
N GLY A 152 15.98 -7.34 0.84
CA GLY A 152 15.09 -7.93 -0.16
C GLY A 152 13.85 -7.10 -0.49
N VAL A 153 13.69 -5.92 0.10
CA VAL A 153 12.58 -5.01 -0.20
C VAL A 153 12.68 -4.55 -1.66
N LYS A 154 11.55 -4.53 -2.37
CA LYS A 154 11.52 -4.25 -3.82
C LYS A 154 10.72 -2.99 -4.17
N ARG A 155 9.99 -2.42 -3.22
CA ARG A 155 9.15 -1.24 -3.44
C ARG A 155 9.43 -0.20 -2.37
N PHE A 156 9.54 1.03 -2.79
CA PHE A 156 10.01 2.13 -1.94
C PHE A 156 9.16 3.37 -2.18
N GLN A 157 8.93 4.12 -1.12
CA GLN A 157 8.29 5.43 -1.15
C GLN A 157 9.05 6.36 -0.21
N GLY A 158 9.42 7.56 -0.70
CA GLY A 158 10.10 8.53 0.14
C GLY A 158 10.82 9.62 -0.65
N TYR A 159 11.36 10.58 0.08
CA TYR A 159 11.98 11.78 -0.49
C TYR A 159 13.28 11.52 -1.23
N TYR A 160 13.93 10.42 -0.97
CA TYR A 160 15.08 9.99 -1.77
C TYR A 160 14.70 9.71 -3.23
N LEU A 161 13.49 9.19 -3.46
CA LEU A 161 12.99 8.91 -4.79
C LEU A 161 12.31 10.13 -5.39
N SER A 162 11.30 10.66 -4.70
CA SER A 162 10.58 11.85 -5.11
C SER A 162 9.80 12.45 -3.94
N ARG A 163 9.72 13.78 -3.91
CA ARG A 163 8.70 14.47 -3.12
C ARG A 163 7.35 14.37 -3.79
N ALA A 164 6.28 14.64 -3.04
CA ALA A 164 4.95 14.79 -3.63
C ALA A 164 4.97 15.86 -4.72
N VAL A 165 4.41 15.53 -5.87
CA VAL A 165 4.31 16.42 -7.02
C VAL A 165 2.85 16.61 -7.41
N LYS A 166 2.54 17.71 -8.11
CA LYS A 166 1.21 17.92 -8.68
C LYS A 166 0.97 17.01 -9.86
N GLU A 167 -0.31 16.81 -10.22
CA GLU A 167 -0.70 15.92 -11.32
C GLU A 167 -0.09 16.31 -12.67
N ASP A 168 0.09 17.61 -12.92
CA ASP A 168 0.70 18.12 -14.15
C ASP A 168 2.22 17.84 -14.25
N GLU A 169 2.90 17.61 -13.11
CA GLU A 169 4.31 17.24 -13.05
C GLU A 169 4.54 15.72 -13.14
N LEU A 170 3.47 14.91 -13.00
CA LEU A 170 3.58 13.46 -12.90
C LEU A 170 4.23 12.82 -14.14
N ASP A 171 3.95 13.34 -15.35
CA ASP A 171 4.56 12.83 -16.60
C ASP A 171 6.08 13.01 -16.64
N ARG A 172 6.57 14.11 -16.06
CA ARG A 172 8.01 14.35 -15.92
C ARG A 172 8.64 13.32 -14.98
N MET A 173 7.98 13.07 -13.84
CA MET A 173 8.47 12.09 -12.87
C MET A 173 8.48 10.68 -13.45
N VAL A 174 7.41 10.28 -14.11
CA VAL A 174 7.32 8.96 -14.75
C VAL A 174 8.46 8.74 -15.75
N ARG A 175 8.85 9.77 -16.52
CA ARG A 175 9.98 9.69 -17.46
C ARG A 175 11.35 9.53 -16.80
N LEU A 176 11.52 10.00 -15.55
CA LEU A 176 12.78 9.85 -14.81
C LEU A 176 13.00 8.41 -14.33
N PHE A 177 11.91 7.65 -14.12
CA PHE A 177 11.93 6.27 -13.60
C PHE A 177 11.52 5.22 -14.65
N SER A 178 11.43 5.59 -15.93
CA SER A 178 11.13 4.71 -17.07
C SER A 178 12.38 4.37 -17.83
#